data_04261d6e01304d494295d327906a8ed1
#
_entry.id   04261d6e01304d494295d327906a8ed1
#
_cell.length_a   1.000
_cell.length_b   1.000
_cell.length_c   1.000
_cell.angle_alpha   90.00
_cell.angle_beta   90.00
_cell.angle_gamma   90.00
#
_symmetry.space_group_name_H-M   'P 1'
#
loop_
_entity.id
_entity.type
_entity.pdbx_description
1 polymer ?
#
loop_
_entity_poly.entity_id
_entity_poly.type
_entity_poly.pdbx_seq_one_letter_code
_entity_poly.pdbx_strand_id
1 'polypeptide(L)'
;GLVLGLISILGNITVDNNFYKRDWPWMFFFSLLMWFFISQDSILQNYEGLILFSILIFFTISLIKKSNHLEFRGSIDEKLSKTSNFKIFVWLLISSITLYFGADFLVDGSINFAKQINISEAVISVTIVAIGTSVPELAASLVAIAKKEEGISVGNLIGSNIFNIGSVLGVTAMIKPILIDPEILNRDIIWMLIFALIVIILAIIPRKNYLSSFKGLIMFSMYLYFIYIAFVQ
;
A
#
# COMPACT_ATOMS: atom_id res chain seq x y z
N GLY A 1 7.05 1.40 3.53
CA GLY A 1 8.48 1.77 3.53
C GLY A 1 8.96 2.18 2.16
N LEU A 2 9.01 1.25 1.20
CA LEU A 2 9.57 1.47 -0.13
C LEU A 2 8.90 2.64 -0.87
N VAL A 3 7.63 2.49 -1.21
CA VAL A 3 6.95 3.44 -2.10
C VAL A 3 6.83 4.82 -1.45
N LEU A 4 6.35 4.89 -0.18
CA LEU A 4 6.23 6.17 0.52
C LEU A 4 7.60 6.84 0.73
N GLY A 5 8.66 6.05 0.97
CA GLY A 5 10.03 6.53 1.04
C GLY A 5 10.48 7.18 -0.27
N LEU A 6 10.34 6.46 -1.39
CA LEU A 6 10.72 6.93 -2.72
C LEU A 6 9.96 8.20 -3.13
N ILE A 7 8.64 8.21 -3.01
CA ILE A 7 7.86 9.38 -3.41
C ILE A 7 8.13 10.60 -2.54
N SER A 8 8.43 10.41 -1.24
CA SER A 8 8.82 11.51 -0.35
C SER A 8 10.22 12.06 -0.68
N ILE A 9 11.13 11.23 -1.21
CA ILE A 9 12.44 11.68 -1.70
C ILE A 9 12.28 12.56 -2.96
N LEU A 10 11.43 12.14 -3.88
CA LEU A 10 11.22 12.80 -5.16
C LEU A 10 10.37 14.07 -5.07
N GLY A 11 9.46 14.12 -4.10
CA GLY A 11 8.60 15.28 -3.86
C GLY A 11 8.22 15.36 -2.38
N ASN A 12 8.27 16.57 -1.85
CA ASN A 12 7.76 16.80 -0.50
C ASN A 12 6.26 16.57 -0.49
N ILE A 13 5.77 15.74 0.43
CA ILE A 13 4.37 15.35 0.49
C ILE A 13 3.70 16.03 1.68
N THR A 14 2.57 16.66 1.44
CA THR A 14 1.70 17.14 2.52
C THR A 14 0.71 16.04 2.91
N VAL A 15 0.50 15.90 4.21
CA VAL A 15 -0.40 14.92 4.79
C VAL A 15 -1.59 15.65 5.40
N ASP A 16 -2.80 15.29 5.02
CA ASP A 16 -4.01 15.94 5.49
C ASP A 16 -4.47 15.42 6.87
N ASN A 17 -5.50 16.08 7.44
CA ASN A 17 -6.06 15.66 8.73
C ASN A 17 -6.77 14.30 8.67
N ASN A 18 -7.22 13.85 7.50
CA ASN A 18 -7.89 12.56 7.35
C ASN A 18 -6.92 11.42 7.56
N PHE A 19 -5.66 11.61 7.15
CA PHE A 19 -4.59 10.65 7.43
C PHE A 19 -4.52 10.30 8.92
N TYR A 20 -4.48 11.29 9.82
CA TYR A 20 -4.37 11.06 11.27
C TYR A 20 -5.62 10.51 11.91
N LYS A 21 -6.79 10.96 11.44
CA LYS A 21 -8.09 10.65 12.08
C LYS A 21 -8.73 9.37 11.55
N ARG A 22 -8.33 8.92 10.35
CA ARG A 22 -9.00 7.84 9.64
C ARG A 22 -8.02 6.86 9.01
N ASP A 23 -7.20 7.34 8.07
CA ASP A 23 -6.49 6.45 7.16
C ASP A 23 -5.40 5.64 7.88
N TRP A 24 -4.52 6.30 8.62
CA TRP A 24 -3.50 5.64 9.43
C TRP A 24 -4.09 4.76 10.55
N PRO A 25 -5.07 5.22 11.37
CA PRO A 25 -5.66 4.37 12.41
C PRO A 25 -6.29 3.09 11.85
N TRP A 26 -6.99 3.16 10.72
CA TRP A 26 -7.56 1.98 10.10
C TRP A 26 -6.48 1.05 9.53
N MET A 27 -5.47 1.57 8.87
CA MET A 27 -4.34 0.77 8.40
C MET A 27 -3.65 0.05 9.56
N PHE A 28 -3.36 0.77 10.64
CA PHE A 28 -2.70 0.19 11.81
C PHE A 28 -3.58 -0.85 12.51
N PHE A 29 -4.88 -0.58 12.61
CA PHE A 29 -5.86 -1.54 13.14
C PHE A 29 -5.89 -2.84 12.33
N PHE A 30 -5.97 -2.77 11.00
CA PHE A 30 -5.92 -3.95 10.14
C PHE A 30 -4.61 -4.72 10.30
N SER A 31 -3.49 -4.03 10.41
CA SER A 31 -2.17 -4.63 10.61
C SER A 31 -2.08 -5.36 11.96
N LEU A 32 -2.59 -4.74 13.03
CA LEU A 32 -2.65 -5.36 14.36
C LEU A 32 -3.60 -6.55 14.40
N LEU A 33 -4.76 -6.43 13.77
CA LEU A 33 -5.76 -7.51 13.74
C LEU A 33 -5.22 -8.72 12.97
N MET A 34 -4.57 -8.49 11.83
CA MET A 34 -3.90 -9.56 11.09
C MET A 34 -2.81 -10.21 11.94
N TRP A 35 -1.93 -9.43 12.56
CA TRP A 35 -0.89 -9.96 13.46
C TRP A 35 -1.51 -10.77 14.60
N PHE A 36 -2.57 -10.29 15.21
CA PHE A 36 -3.27 -10.99 16.30
C PHE A 36 -3.79 -12.36 15.83
N PHE A 37 -4.43 -12.46 14.68
CA PHE A 37 -4.95 -13.71 14.14
C PHE A 37 -3.84 -14.72 13.90
N ILE A 38 -2.83 -14.35 13.13
CA ILE A 38 -1.77 -15.27 12.73
C ILE A 38 -0.80 -15.63 13.88
N SER A 39 -0.75 -14.83 14.96
CA SER A 39 0.10 -15.11 16.12
C SER A 39 -0.43 -16.26 17.00
N GLN A 40 -1.68 -16.72 16.79
CA GLN A 40 -2.29 -17.76 17.60
C GLN A 40 -1.82 -19.17 17.19
N ASP A 41 -1.83 -19.46 15.91
CA ASP A 41 -1.55 -20.79 15.37
C ASP A 41 -0.72 -20.79 14.07
N SER A 42 -0.20 -19.63 13.66
CA SER A 42 0.52 -19.41 12.40
C SER A 42 -0.31 -19.74 11.16
N ILE A 43 -1.64 -19.66 11.27
CA ILE A 43 -2.59 -19.91 10.19
C ILE A 43 -3.58 -18.76 10.15
N LEU A 44 -3.82 -18.17 9.00
CA LEU A 44 -4.96 -17.29 8.80
C LEU A 44 -6.17 -18.15 8.41
N GLN A 45 -7.09 -18.36 9.35
CA GLN A 45 -8.24 -19.25 9.21
C GLN A 45 -9.35 -18.64 8.33
N ASN A 46 -10.24 -19.49 7.80
CA ASN A 46 -11.37 -19.04 6.95
C ASN A 46 -12.26 -18.00 7.66
N TYR A 47 -12.58 -18.20 8.94
CA TYR A 47 -13.42 -17.27 9.70
C TYR A 47 -12.71 -15.94 10.00
N GLU A 48 -11.39 -15.94 10.15
CA GLU A 48 -10.59 -14.74 10.34
C GLU A 48 -10.52 -13.93 9.05
N GLY A 49 -10.36 -14.61 7.91
CA GLY A 49 -10.51 -14.01 6.59
C GLY A 49 -11.86 -13.34 6.39
N LEU A 50 -12.96 -14.01 6.81
CA LEU A 50 -14.30 -13.45 6.76
C LEU A 50 -14.42 -12.19 7.64
N ILE A 51 -13.83 -12.19 8.83
CA ILE A 51 -13.82 -11.02 9.72
C ILE A 51 -13.08 -9.86 9.07
N LEU A 52 -11.86 -10.07 8.55
CA LEU A 52 -11.07 -9.05 7.86
C LEU A 52 -11.84 -8.43 6.68
N PHE A 53 -12.45 -9.27 5.86
CA PHE A 53 -13.23 -8.81 4.70
C PHE A 53 -14.50 -8.05 5.11
N SER A 54 -15.21 -8.52 6.14
CA SER A 54 -16.40 -7.85 6.66
C SER A 54 -16.08 -6.46 7.23
N ILE A 55 -14.96 -6.32 7.95
CA ILE A 55 -14.49 -5.04 8.47
C ILE A 55 -14.10 -4.11 7.32
N LEU A 56 -13.48 -4.63 6.24
CA LEU A 56 -13.17 -3.83 5.05
C LEU A 56 -14.44 -3.29 4.39
N ILE A 57 -15.49 -4.12 4.25
CA ILE A 57 -16.77 -3.67 3.71
C ILE A 57 -17.36 -2.55 4.58
N PHE A 58 -17.37 -2.74 5.90
CA PHE A 58 -17.83 -1.71 6.84
C PHE A 58 -17.03 -0.40 6.69
N PHE A 59 -15.70 -0.50 6.64
CA PHE A 59 -14.82 0.66 6.42
C PHE A 59 -15.15 1.38 5.11
N THR A 60 -15.28 0.63 4.01
CA THR A 60 -15.59 1.18 2.68
C THR A 60 -16.95 1.87 2.64
N ILE A 61 -18.00 1.27 3.22
CA ILE A 61 -19.32 1.88 3.33
C ILE A 61 -19.27 3.18 4.16
N SER A 62 -18.49 3.18 5.24
CA SER A 62 -18.30 4.37 6.08
C SER A 62 -17.62 5.51 5.32
N LEU A 63 -16.65 5.18 4.44
CA LEU A 63 -16.00 6.16 3.57
C LEU A 63 -16.98 6.78 2.59
N ILE A 64 -17.78 5.96 1.90
CA ILE A 64 -18.75 6.42 0.90
C ILE A 64 -19.79 7.33 1.56
N LYS A 65 -20.35 6.93 2.70
CA LYS A 65 -21.34 7.75 3.43
C LYS A 65 -20.78 9.10 3.85
N LYS A 66 -19.52 9.14 4.31
CA LYS A 66 -18.87 10.38 4.75
C LYS A 66 -18.48 11.27 3.57
N SER A 67 -18.11 10.71 2.45
CA SER A 67 -17.77 11.44 1.23
C SER A 67 -18.97 12.22 0.67
N ASN A 68 -20.16 11.66 0.75
CA ASN A 68 -21.40 12.33 0.29
C ASN A 68 -21.77 13.58 1.09
N HIS A 69 -21.17 13.79 2.27
CA HIS A 69 -21.36 14.98 3.11
C HIS A 69 -20.24 16.03 2.98
N LEU A 70 -19.17 15.70 2.28
CA LEU A 70 -18.09 16.64 2.01
C LEU A 70 -18.33 17.27 0.65
N GLU A 71 -18.79 18.53 0.64
CA GLU A 71 -18.68 19.35 -0.56
C GLU A 71 -17.21 19.32 -1.01
N PHE A 72 -16.98 18.77 -2.19
CA PHE A 72 -15.66 18.69 -2.79
C PHE A 72 -15.20 20.14 -3.09
N ARG A 73 -14.47 20.75 -2.15
CA ARG A 73 -13.88 22.10 -2.31
C ARG A 73 -12.59 22.09 -3.15
N GLY A 74 -12.42 21.12 -4.01
CA GLY A 74 -11.41 21.15 -5.07
C GLY A 74 -11.98 21.83 -6.30
N SER A 75 -11.22 22.68 -6.95
CA SER A 75 -11.55 23.14 -8.29
C SER A 75 -11.57 21.93 -9.23
N ILE A 76 -12.77 21.35 -9.41
CA ILE A 76 -12.96 20.33 -10.44
C ILE A 76 -12.61 21.02 -11.75
N ASP A 77 -11.62 20.52 -12.47
CA ASP A 77 -11.30 21.00 -13.82
C ASP A 77 -12.62 20.98 -14.61
N GLU A 78 -13.05 22.13 -15.14
CA GLU A 78 -14.33 22.28 -15.86
C GLU A 78 -14.50 21.24 -16.96
N LYS A 79 -13.37 20.74 -17.52
CA LYS A 79 -13.35 19.65 -18.50
C LYS A 79 -13.78 18.32 -17.90
N LEU A 80 -13.45 18.05 -16.63
CA LEU A 80 -13.83 16.81 -15.93
C LEU A 80 -15.31 16.82 -15.55
N SER A 81 -15.85 17.96 -15.13
CA SER A 81 -17.28 18.08 -14.77
C SER A 81 -18.23 17.85 -15.96
N LYS A 82 -17.74 18.08 -17.20
CA LYS A 82 -18.49 17.87 -18.46
C LYS A 82 -18.26 16.48 -19.07
N THR A 83 -17.46 15.62 -18.43
CA THR A 83 -17.12 14.30 -18.98
C THR A 83 -18.23 13.29 -18.63
N SER A 84 -18.73 12.55 -19.62
CA SER A 84 -19.72 11.49 -19.41
C SER A 84 -19.20 10.41 -18.46
N ASN A 85 -20.06 9.91 -17.56
CA ASN A 85 -19.74 8.79 -16.65
C ASN A 85 -19.26 7.54 -17.41
N PHE A 86 -19.80 7.28 -18.60
CA PHE A 86 -19.33 6.19 -19.45
C PHE A 86 -17.87 6.39 -19.90
N LYS A 87 -17.49 7.59 -20.27
CA LYS A 87 -16.11 7.89 -20.66
C LYS A 87 -15.17 7.76 -19.46
N ILE A 88 -15.59 8.20 -18.28
CA ILE A 88 -14.81 8.02 -17.04
C ILE A 88 -14.61 6.53 -16.77
N PHE A 89 -15.66 5.73 -16.84
CA PHE A 89 -15.59 4.28 -16.65
C PHE A 89 -14.64 3.60 -17.63
N VAL A 90 -14.73 3.94 -18.92
CA VAL A 90 -13.84 3.39 -19.95
C VAL A 90 -12.37 3.75 -19.68
N TRP A 91 -12.08 5.00 -19.31
CA TRP A 91 -10.71 5.39 -18.98
C TRP A 91 -10.19 4.72 -17.73
N LEU A 92 -11.01 4.55 -16.69
CA LEU A 92 -10.64 3.80 -15.51
C LEU A 92 -10.32 2.34 -15.84
N LEU A 93 -11.15 1.71 -16.67
CA LEU A 93 -10.94 0.33 -17.10
C LEU A 93 -9.63 0.19 -17.91
N ILE A 94 -9.41 1.05 -18.91
CA ILE A 94 -8.19 1.05 -19.72
C ILE A 94 -6.95 1.28 -18.82
N SER A 95 -7.01 2.26 -17.92
CA SER A 95 -5.89 2.55 -17.01
C SER A 95 -5.57 1.38 -16.09
N SER A 96 -6.59 0.72 -15.53
CA SER A 96 -6.41 -0.44 -14.67
C SER A 96 -5.79 -1.62 -15.42
N ILE A 97 -6.28 -1.89 -16.64
CA ILE A 97 -5.72 -2.94 -17.51
C ILE A 97 -4.26 -2.63 -17.87
N THR A 98 -3.98 -1.38 -18.25
CA THR A 98 -2.63 -0.95 -18.64
C THR A 98 -1.65 -1.05 -17.47
N LEU A 99 -2.07 -0.64 -16.26
CA LEU A 99 -1.25 -0.76 -15.05
C LEU A 99 -0.99 -2.22 -14.70
N TYR A 100 -2.02 -3.08 -14.79
CA TYR A 100 -1.88 -4.50 -14.52
C TYR A 100 -0.86 -5.15 -15.46
N PHE A 101 -1.06 -5.05 -16.77
CA PHE A 101 -0.14 -5.66 -17.74
C PHE A 101 1.25 -5.01 -17.71
N GLY A 102 1.33 -3.70 -17.46
CA GLY A 102 2.61 -3.01 -17.32
C GLY A 102 3.43 -3.52 -16.14
N ALA A 103 2.79 -3.75 -14.99
CA ALA A 103 3.43 -4.34 -13.83
C ALA A 103 3.84 -5.81 -14.09
N ASP A 104 2.96 -6.61 -14.69
CA ASP A 104 3.19 -8.01 -15.03
C ASP A 104 4.40 -8.17 -15.97
N PHE A 105 4.46 -7.42 -17.06
CA PHE A 105 5.61 -7.41 -17.97
C PHE A 105 6.91 -6.94 -17.31
N LEU A 106 6.84 -5.98 -16.39
CA LEU A 106 8.02 -5.51 -15.66
C LEU A 106 8.53 -6.62 -14.74
N VAL A 107 7.64 -7.30 -14.02
CA VAL A 107 7.98 -8.41 -13.11
C VAL A 107 8.59 -9.56 -13.91
N ASP A 108 7.92 -10.03 -14.95
CA ASP A 108 8.39 -11.14 -15.79
C ASP A 108 9.73 -10.83 -16.46
N GLY A 109 9.87 -9.62 -16.99
CA GLY A 109 11.13 -9.17 -17.60
C GLY A 109 12.28 -9.14 -16.58
N SER A 110 11.99 -8.64 -15.37
CA SER A 110 12.98 -8.56 -14.30
C SER A 110 13.38 -9.94 -13.76
N ILE A 111 12.42 -10.87 -13.63
CA ILE A 111 12.68 -12.26 -13.23
C ILE A 111 13.57 -12.95 -14.28
N ASN A 112 13.23 -12.81 -15.56
CA ASN A 112 13.99 -13.42 -16.64
C ASN A 112 15.42 -12.87 -16.70
N PHE A 113 15.59 -11.56 -16.53
CA PHE A 113 16.90 -10.93 -16.47
C PHE A 113 17.71 -11.43 -15.26
N ALA A 114 17.10 -11.46 -14.07
CA ALA A 114 17.76 -11.93 -12.85
C ALA A 114 18.23 -13.40 -12.94
N LYS A 115 17.42 -14.27 -13.57
CA LYS A 115 17.81 -15.66 -13.86
C LYS A 115 19.01 -15.75 -14.80
N GLN A 116 19.10 -14.90 -15.81
CA GLN A 116 20.25 -14.88 -16.74
C GLN A 116 21.56 -14.50 -16.04
N ILE A 117 21.53 -13.69 -15.00
CA ILE A 117 22.70 -13.32 -14.20
C ILE A 117 22.87 -14.18 -12.94
N ASN A 118 22.22 -15.35 -12.91
CA ASN A 118 22.32 -16.37 -11.84
C ASN A 118 21.91 -15.89 -10.44
N ILE A 119 20.93 -14.98 -10.34
CA ILE A 119 20.33 -14.61 -9.06
C ILE A 119 19.38 -15.74 -8.62
N SER A 120 19.43 -16.12 -7.34
CA SER A 120 18.59 -17.20 -6.81
C SER A 120 17.10 -16.85 -6.85
N GLU A 121 16.23 -17.85 -7.00
CA GLU A 121 14.77 -17.64 -7.04
C GLU A 121 14.22 -17.05 -5.73
N ALA A 122 14.82 -17.38 -4.59
CA ALA A 122 14.46 -16.79 -3.30
C ALA A 122 14.67 -15.26 -3.29
N VAL A 123 15.86 -14.83 -3.76
CA VAL A 123 16.20 -13.40 -3.89
C VAL A 123 15.25 -12.69 -4.85
N ILE A 124 14.94 -13.31 -5.98
CA ILE A 124 14.00 -12.76 -6.98
C ILE A 124 12.62 -12.54 -6.35
N SER A 125 12.12 -13.54 -5.63
CA SER A 125 10.78 -13.46 -5.03
C SER A 125 10.66 -12.34 -4.00
N VAL A 126 11.61 -12.22 -3.08
CA VAL A 126 11.55 -11.22 -2.00
C VAL A 126 11.82 -9.80 -2.50
N THR A 127 12.58 -9.63 -3.59
CA THR A 127 12.89 -8.29 -4.13
C THR A 127 12.05 -7.92 -5.32
N ILE A 128 12.19 -8.64 -6.43
CA ILE A 128 11.61 -8.25 -7.72
C ILE A 128 10.09 -8.37 -7.68
N VAL A 129 9.56 -9.45 -7.13
CA VAL A 129 8.11 -9.63 -7.02
C VAL A 129 7.52 -8.61 -6.05
N ALA A 130 8.15 -8.39 -4.87
CA ALA A 130 7.68 -7.41 -3.89
C ALA A 130 7.69 -5.98 -4.44
N ILE A 131 8.74 -5.60 -5.19
CA ILE A 131 8.79 -4.30 -5.86
C ILE A 131 7.74 -4.24 -6.98
N GLY A 132 7.66 -5.28 -7.81
CA GLY A 132 6.78 -5.35 -8.97
C GLY A 132 5.32 -5.20 -8.63
N THR A 133 4.86 -5.85 -7.55
CA THR A 133 3.48 -5.70 -7.06
C THR A 133 3.17 -4.29 -6.54
N SER A 134 4.19 -3.50 -6.19
CA SER A 134 4.05 -2.11 -5.74
C SER A 134 4.23 -1.07 -6.86
N VAL A 135 4.56 -1.50 -8.10
CA VAL A 135 4.75 -0.59 -9.24
C VAL A 135 3.48 0.17 -9.62
N PRO A 136 2.28 -0.43 -9.64
CA PRO A 136 1.04 0.31 -9.89
C PRO A 136 0.82 1.44 -8.89
N GLU A 137 1.03 1.17 -7.60
CA GLU A 137 0.90 2.17 -6.54
C GLU A 137 1.94 3.29 -6.68
N LEU A 138 3.17 2.92 -7.01
CA LEU A 138 4.24 3.90 -7.24
C LEU A 138 3.91 4.79 -8.44
N ALA A 139 3.49 4.22 -9.56
CA ALA A 139 3.13 4.96 -10.77
C ALA A 139 1.96 5.92 -10.51
N ALA A 140 0.87 5.43 -9.89
CA ALA A 140 -0.28 6.25 -9.54
C ALA A 140 0.11 7.39 -8.60
N SER A 141 0.95 7.11 -7.60
CA SER A 141 1.39 8.11 -6.62
C SER A 141 2.32 9.17 -7.24
N LEU A 142 3.21 8.78 -8.14
CA LEU A 142 4.09 9.73 -8.86
C LEU A 142 3.27 10.65 -9.78
N VAL A 143 2.27 10.13 -10.48
CA VAL A 143 1.36 10.94 -11.31
C VAL A 143 0.55 11.90 -10.45
N ALA A 144 0.05 11.46 -9.28
CA ALA A 144 -0.67 12.32 -8.36
C ALA A 144 0.20 13.48 -7.86
N ILE A 145 1.45 13.21 -7.47
CA ILE A 145 2.41 14.26 -7.07
C ILE A 145 2.71 15.22 -8.22
N ALA A 146 2.93 14.71 -9.43
CA ALA A 146 3.18 15.54 -10.61
C ALA A 146 1.99 16.47 -10.91
N LYS A 147 0.76 16.05 -10.58
CA LYS A 147 -0.46 16.85 -10.68
C LYS A 147 -0.75 17.71 -9.45
N LYS A 148 0.13 17.71 -8.43
CA LYS A 148 -0.05 18.40 -7.14
C LYS A 148 -1.25 17.88 -6.32
N GLU A 149 -1.64 16.63 -6.53
CA GLU A 149 -2.71 15.93 -5.81
C GLU A 149 -2.10 15.00 -4.73
N GLU A 150 -1.30 15.58 -3.84
CA GLU A 150 -0.51 14.84 -2.85
C GLU A 150 -1.38 13.99 -1.90
N GLY A 151 -2.57 14.47 -1.55
CA GLY A 151 -3.54 13.73 -0.73
C GLY A 151 -4.00 12.43 -1.39
N ILE A 152 -4.14 12.39 -2.72
CA ILE A 152 -4.46 11.18 -3.47
C ILE A 152 -3.31 10.18 -3.38
N SER A 153 -2.05 10.65 -3.47
CA SER A 153 -0.87 9.80 -3.36
C SER A 153 -0.80 9.08 -2.02
N VAL A 154 -0.92 9.80 -0.90
CA VAL A 154 -0.90 9.20 0.44
C VAL A 154 -2.10 8.29 0.67
N GLY A 155 -3.30 8.74 0.26
CA GLY A 155 -4.53 7.94 0.36
C GLY A 155 -4.45 6.62 -0.40
N ASN A 156 -3.88 6.63 -1.62
CA ASN A 156 -3.65 5.43 -2.41
C ASN A 156 -2.74 4.43 -1.68
N LEU A 157 -1.60 4.89 -1.15
CA LEU A 157 -0.64 4.01 -0.47
C LEU A 157 -1.18 3.43 0.84
N ILE A 158 -1.87 4.21 1.64
CA ILE A 158 -2.48 3.72 2.87
C ILE A 158 -3.68 2.81 2.57
N GLY A 159 -4.49 3.21 1.58
CA GLY A 159 -5.64 2.43 1.13
C GLY A 159 -5.25 1.06 0.59
N SER A 160 -4.20 0.97 -0.23
CA SER A 160 -3.73 -0.31 -0.76
C SER A 160 -3.30 -1.28 0.35
N ASN A 161 -2.65 -0.82 1.42
CA ASN A 161 -2.33 -1.67 2.58
C ASN A 161 -3.60 -2.23 3.26
N ILE A 162 -4.63 -1.38 3.46
CA ILE A 162 -5.91 -1.81 4.04
C ILE A 162 -6.58 -2.84 3.14
N PHE A 163 -6.62 -2.61 1.83
CA PHE A 163 -7.22 -3.51 0.86
C PHE A 163 -6.44 -4.83 0.72
N ASN A 164 -5.11 -4.80 0.77
CA ASN A 164 -4.30 -6.01 0.73
C ASN A 164 -4.58 -6.92 1.94
N ILE A 165 -4.71 -6.37 3.14
CA ILE A 165 -5.04 -7.15 4.33
C ILE A 165 -6.52 -7.56 4.31
N GLY A 166 -7.43 -6.63 4.12
CA GLY A 166 -8.86 -6.87 4.25
C GLY A 166 -9.48 -7.64 3.07
N SER A 167 -9.03 -7.37 1.84
CA SER A 167 -9.55 -8.01 0.63
C SER A 167 -8.67 -9.15 0.16
N VAL A 168 -7.41 -8.90 -0.16
CA VAL A 168 -6.56 -9.94 -0.77
C VAL A 168 -6.36 -11.09 0.20
N LEU A 169 -5.80 -10.85 1.38
CA LEU A 169 -5.62 -11.89 2.38
C LEU A 169 -6.95 -12.39 2.95
N GLY A 170 -7.90 -11.47 3.22
CA GLY A 170 -9.21 -11.83 3.75
C GLY A 170 -9.96 -12.80 2.84
N VAL A 171 -10.14 -12.48 1.56
CA VAL A 171 -10.85 -13.34 0.60
C VAL A 171 -10.08 -14.63 0.32
N THR A 172 -8.75 -14.56 0.20
CA THR A 172 -7.94 -15.77 0.01
C THR A 172 -8.10 -16.74 1.18
N ALA A 173 -8.03 -16.24 2.41
CA ALA A 173 -8.21 -17.06 3.61
C ALA A 173 -9.63 -17.64 3.70
N MET A 174 -10.67 -16.88 3.29
CA MET A 174 -12.05 -17.41 3.21
C MET A 174 -12.16 -18.63 2.32
N ILE A 175 -11.42 -18.67 1.21
CA ILE A 175 -11.44 -19.78 0.26
C ILE A 175 -10.61 -20.96 0.81
N LYS A 176 -9.41 -20.66 1.28
CA LYS A 176 -8.46 -21.65 1.81
C LYS A 176 -7.63 -21.01 2.91
N PRO A 177 -7.51 -21.66 4.11
CA PRO A 177 -6.62 -21.18 5.16
C PRO A 177 -5.20 -20.97 4.65
N ILE A 178 -4.57 -19.88 5.08
CA ILE A 178 -3.22 -19.51 4.66
C ILE A 178 -2.25 -19.89 5.77
N LEU A 179 -1.35 -20.83 5.47
CA LEU A 179 -0.24 -21.16 6.36
C LEU A 179 0.78 -20.01 6.30
N ILE A 180 1.19 -19.53 7.46
CA ILE A 180 2.15 -18.43 7.59
C ILE A 180 3.50 -19.01 7.96
N ASP A 181 4.50 -18.69 7.16
CA ASP A 181 5.88 -19.06 7.46
C ASP A 181 6.34 -18.41 8.78
N PRO A 182 7.06 -19.15 9.65
CA PRO A 182 7.62 -18.61 10.89
C PRO A 182 8.49 -17.35 10.69
N GLU A 183 9.19 -17.22 9.57
CA GLU A 183 9.98 -16.03 9.27
C GLU A 183 9.07 -14.80 9.06
N ILE A 184 7.96 -14.98 8.36
CA ILE A 184 6.97 -13.91 8.15
C ILE A 184 6.40 -13.47 9.51
N LEU A 185 6.06 -14.40 10.38
CA LEU A 185 5.48 -14.09 11.69
C LEU A 185 6.47 -13.38 12.61
N ASN A 186 7.70 -13.88 12.71
CA ASN A 186 8.67 -13.41 13.69
C ASN A 186 9.51 -12.21 13.20
N ARG A 187 9.59 -11.97 11.90
CA ARG A 187 10.40 -10.91 11.31
C ARG A 187 9.52 -9.91 10.55
N ASP A 188 8.86 -10.36 9.48
CA ASP A 188 8.29 -9.45 8.47
C ASP A 188 7.09 -8.66 9.00
N ILE A 189 6.24 -9.29 9.80
CA ILE A 189 5.10 -8.60 10.43
C ILE A 189 5.55 -7.57 11.47
N ILE A 190 6.60 -7.86 12.22
CA ILE A 190 7.16 -6.91 13.17
C ILE A 190 7.68 -5.68 12.42
N TRP A 191 8.40 -5.88 11.31
CA TRP A 191 8.84 -4.79 10.45
C TRP A 191 7.69 -4.01 9.83
N MET A 192 6.62 -4.68 9.41
CA MET A 192 5.41 -4.02 8.91
C MET A 192 4.81 -3.09 9.98
N LEU A 193 4.68 -3.56 11.23
CA LEU A 193 4.18 -2.73 12.34
C LEU A 193 5.14 -1.57 12.68
N ILE A 194 6.45 -1.80 12.65
CA ILE A 194 7.46 -0.74 12.82
C ILE A 194 7.31 0.31 11.72
N PHE A 195 7.17 -0.07 10.45
CA PHE A 195 6.93 0.88 9.36
C PHE A 195 5.64 1.66 9.55
N ALA A 196 4.55 1.02 9.97
CA ALA A 196 3.30 1.69 10.24
C ALA A 196 3.45 2.77 11.35
N LEU A 197 4.21 2.45 12.43
CA LEU A 197 4.51 3.41 13.51
C LEU A 197 5.44 4.53 13.05
N ILE A 198 6.48 4.21 12.30
CA ILE A 198 7.44 5.21 11.80
C ILE A 198 6.78 6.23 10.89
N VAL A 199 5.85 5.80 10.04
CA VAL A 199 5.11 6.70 9.15
C VAL A 199 4.38 7.79 9.95
N ILE A 200 3.66 7.43 11.03
CA ILE A 200 2.94 8.43 11.83
C ILE A 200 3.91 9.33 12.61
N ILE A 201 4.99 8.79 13.16
CA ILE A 201 6.02 9.56 13.87
C ILE A 201 6.63 10.60 12.92
N LEU A 202 7.06 10.18 11.73
CA LEU A 202 7.65 11.06 10.74
C LEU A 202 6.64 12.06 10.16
N ALA A 203 5.34 11.71 10.09
CA ALA A 203 4.31 12.66 9.68
C ALA A 203 4.09 13.79 10.71
N ILE A 204 4.44 13.56 11.99
CA ILE A 204 4.28 14.53 13.07
C ILE A 204 5.56 15.31 13.33
N ILE A 205 6.72 14.64 13.39
CA ILE A 205 8.01 15.19 13.85
C ILE A 205 8.98 15.30 12.67
N PRO A 206 9.77 16.37 12.57
CA PRO A 206 9.77 17.62 13.38
C PRO A 206 8.70 18.61 12.94
N ARG A 207 8.14 18.46 11.75
CA ARG A 207 7.11 19.34 11.19
C ARG A 207 5.86 18.52 10.87
N LYS A 208 4.77 18.83 11.55
CA LYS A 208 3.48 18.18 11.34
C LYS A 208 2.96 18.37 9.91
N ASN A 209 2.27 17.38 9.40
CA ASN A 209 1.63 17.36 8.09
C ASN A 209 2.60 17.44 6.91
N TYR A 210 3.85 17.06 7.12
CA TYR A 210 4.86 17.21 6.08
C TYR A 210 5.86 16.05 6.08
N LEU A 211 5.91 15.31 5.00
CA LEU A 211 6.92 14.29 4.73
C LEU A 211 7.94 14.88 3.74
N SER A 212 9.08 15.29 4.27
CA SER A 212 10.19 15.84 3.47
C SER A 212 11.04 14.74 2.86
N SER A 213 11.88 15.10 1.87
CA SER A 213 12.85 14.18 1.26
C SER A 213 13.76 13.50 2.31
N PHE A 214 14.14 14.20 3.39
CA PHE A 214 14.92 13.62 4.47
C PHE A 214 14.14 12.51 5.21
N LYS A 215 12.85 12.71 5.49
CA LYS A 215 11.99 11.69 6.10
C LYS A 215 11.77 10.50 5.15
N GLY A 216 11.66 10.80 3.85
CA GLY A 216 11.63 9.78 2.79
C GLY A 216 12.91 8.95 2.77
N LEU A 217 14.07 9.58 2.90
CA LEU A 217 15.35 8.89 2.96
C LEU A 217 15.45 7.96 4.17
N ILE A 218 14.95 8.37 5.34
CA ILE A 218 14.89 7.52 6.53
C ILE A 218 14.04 6.26 6.24
N MET A 219 12.84 6.44 5.73
CA MET A 219 11.94 5.30 5.42
C MET A 219 12.55 4.36 4.38
N PHE A 220 13.17 4.92 3.34
CA PHE A 220 13.82 4.14 2.30
C PHE A 220 15.05 3.37 2.82
N SER A 221 15.90 4.03 3.63
CA SER A 221 17.04 3.37 4.25
C SER A 221 16.65 2.25 5.19
N MET A 222 15.57 2.44 5.97
CA MET A 222 15.00 1.38 6.81
C MET A 222 14.48 0.21 5.97
N TYR A 223 13.86 0.48 4.81
CA TYR A 223 13.42 -0.58 3.91
C TYR A 223 14.62 -1.36 3.34
N LEU A 224 15.67 -0.68 2.92
CA LEU A 224 16.90 -1.36 2.46
C LEU A 224 17.54 -2.20 3.58
N TYR A 225 17.51 -1.71 4.82
CA TYR A 225 17.98 -2.47 5.96
C TYR A 225 17.11 -3.71 6.24
N PHE A 226 15.78 -3.57 6.14
CA PHE A 226 14.87 -4.72 6.22
C PHE A 226 15.19 -5.78 5.15
N ILE A 227 15.36 -5.35 3.90
CA ILE A 227 15.75 -6.25 2.81
C ILE A 227 17.08 -6.94 3.12
N TYR A 228 18.07 -6.19 3.59
CA TYR A 228 19.37 -6.78 3.97
C TYR A 228 19.21 -7.88 5.03
N ILE A 229 18.44 -7.63 6.09
CA ILE A 229 18.17 -8.65 7.12
C ILE A 229 17.44 -9.87 6.53
N ALA A 230 16.45 -9.63 5.66
CA ALA A 230 15.69 -10.71 5.01
C ALA A 230 16.55 -11.60 4.11
N PHE A 231 17.72 -11.10 3.65
CA PHE A 231 18.66 -11.88 2.86
C PHE A 231 19.75 -12.59 3.66
N VAL A 232 20.11 -12.07 4.82
CA VAL A 232 21.23 -12.58 5.63
C VAL A 232 20.78 -13.67 6.61
N GLN A 233 19.50 -13.71 6.95
CA GLN A 233 18.87 -14.71 7.80
C GLN A 233 18.20 -15.81 6.99
#